data_03f5c62d685b2223eaa4e6d6ad2660ff
#
_entry.id   03f5c62d685b2223eaa4e6d6ad2660ff
#
_cell.length_a   1.000
_cell.length_b   1.000
_cell.length_c   1.000
_cell.angle_alpha   90.00
_cell.angle_beta   90.00
_cell.angle_gamma   90.00
#
_symmetry.space_group_name_H-M   'P 1'
#
loop_
_entity.id
_entity.type
_entity.pdbx_description
1 polymer ?
#
loop_
_entity_poly.entity_id
_entity_poly.type
_entity_poly.pdbx_seq_one_letter_code
_entity_poly.pdbx_strand_id
1 'polypeptide(L)'
;MEHRIRDAKGTILIYKGEPICYNILNTFAEQLGEALQRLGEEVEYFDVKQSGEAALAAYAGKTYQAVIGFQSYLFDIYLPKAGIYLHDLIKGPKINFQFDHPIWMKNHYIRMPEHCYSATHDRNYAAFIEKYYPRIAGSSIIFPGGCEKAAGENGKQEAERNLRGGAG
;
A
#
# COMPACT_ATOMS: atom_id res chain seq x y z
N MET A 1 18.63 12.24 -3.58
CA MET A 1 17.60 11.71 -2.67
C MET A 1 17.51 10.18 -2.65
N GLU A 2 18.09 9.47 -3.61
CA GLU A 2 18.01 8.01 -3.76
C GLU A 2 18.86 7.18 -2.78
N HIS A 3 19.88 7.75 -2.14
CA HIS A 3 20.81 6.98 -1.30
C HIS A 3 20.37 6.79 0.16
N ARG A 4 19.40 7.55 0.67
CA ARG A 4 19.00 7.49 2.09
C ARG A 4 17.98 6.41 2.44
N ILE A 5 17.28 5.83 1.46
CA ILE A 5 16.26 4.81 1.72
C ILE A 5 16.89 3.41 1.86
N ARG A 6 18.09 3.17 1.28
CA ARG A 6 18.74 1.85 1.28
C ARG A 6 19.46 1.48 2.59
N ASP A 7 19.77 2.42 3.45
CA ASP A 7 20.53 2.16 4.68
C ASP A 7 19.67 2.03 5.95
N ALA A 8 18.37 2.31 5.87
CA ALA A 8 17.45 2.14 7.00
C ALA A 8 16.92 0.71 7.02
N LYS A 9 17.65 -0.19 7.66
CA LYS A 9 17.11 -1.51 8.04
C LYS A 9 15.99 -1.28 9.07
N GLY A 10 14.77 -1.55 8.68
CA GLY A 10 13.60 -1.45 9.54
C GLY A 10 12.44 -2.23 8.94
N THR A 11 11.44 -2.50 9.75
CA THR A 11 10.23 -3.20 9.33
C THR A 11 9.34 -2.28 8.50
N ILE A 12 8.76 -2.79 7.42
CA ILE A 12 7.72 -2.13 6.63
C ILE A 12 6.36 -2.64 7.13
N LEU A 13 5.48 -1.72 7.55
CA LEU A 13 4.12 -2.05 7.96
C LEU A 13 3.18 -1.90 6.77
N ILE A 14 2.42 -2.94 6.43
CA ILE A 14 1.44 -2.94 5.36
C ILE A 14 0.03 -3.17 5.92
N TYR A 15 -0.90 -2.29 5.59
CA TYR A 15 -2.31 -2.42 5.96
C TYR A 15 -3.06 -3.29 4.98
N LYS A 16 -3.88 -4.19 5.53
CA LYS A 16 -4.80 -5.04 4.78
C LYS A 16 -6.09 -5.30 5.59
N GLY A 17 -7.01 -6.02 5.00
CA GLY A 17 -8.25 -6.43 5.67
C GLY A 17 -9.49 -5.66 5.20
N GLU A 18 -9.34 -4.66 4.32
CA GLU A 18 -10.49 -3.98 3.72
C GLU A 18 -11.15 -4.86 2.66
N PRO A 19 -12.43 -5.28 2.87
CA PRO A 19 -13.10 -6.23 1.98
C PRO A 19 -13.72 -5.59 0.74
N ILE A 20 -13.42 -4.32 0.46
CA ILE A 20 -13.95 -3.59 -0.69
C ILE A 20 -13.33 -4.04 -2.00
N CYS A 21 -13.99 -3.71 -3.10
CA CYS A 21 -13.52 -4.01 -4.46
C CYS A 21 -13.18 -5.50 -4.64
N TYR A 22 -14.03 -6.40 -4.17
CA TYR A 22 -13.82 -7.85 -4.26
C TYR A 22 -12.49 -8.32 -3.66
N ASN A 23 -12.06 -7.69 -2.58
CA ASN A 23 -10.82 -8.03 -1.88
C ASN A 23 -9.52 -7.72 -2.64
N ILE A 24 -9.58 -6.99 -3.74
CA ILE A 24 -8.41 -6.72 -4.59
C ILE A 24 -7.31 -5.94 -3.85
N LEU A 25 -7.69 -5.06 -2.92
CA LEU A 25 -6.71 -4.29 -2.13
C LEU A 25 -5.87 -5.20 -1.24
N ASN A 26 -6.45 -6.27 -0.71
CA ASN A 26 -5.71 -7.26 0.07
C ASN A 26 -4.74 -8.05 -0.81
N THR A 27 -5.16 -8.40 -2.02
CA THR A 27 -4.27 -9.03 -3.01
C THR A 27 -3.07 -8.13 -3.33
N PHE A 28 -3.29 -6.83 -3.53
CA PHE A 28 -2.19 -5.89 -3.76
C PHE A 28 -1.27 -5.76 -2.55
N ALA A 29 -1.83 -5.71 -1.33
CA ALA A 29 -1.06 -5.67 -0.10
C ALA A 29 -0.16 -6.90 0.05
N GLU A 30 -0.71 -8.08 -0.18
CA GLU A 30 0.00 -9.36 -0.08
C GLU A 30 1.10 -9.47 -1.15
N GLN A 31 0.79 -9.20 -2.42
CA GLN A 31 1.77 -9.25 -3.50
C GLN A 31 2.90 -8.25 -3.32
N LEU A 32 2.60 -7.03 -2.85
CA LEU A 32 3.62 -6.04 -2.54
C LEU A 32 4.52 -6.52 -1.39
N GLY A 33 3.93 -7.04 -0.32
CA GLY A 33 4.69 -7.54 0.83
C GLY A 33 5.59 -8.73 0.46
N GLU A 34 5.08 -9.69 -0.32
CA GLU A 34 5.88 -10.78 -0.84
C GLU A 34 7.04 -10.31 -1.73
N ALA A 35 6.79 -9.30 -2.58
CA ALA A 35 7.84 -8.73 -3.41
C ALA A 35 8.93 -8.04 -2.57
N LEU A 36 8.53 -7.30 -1.53
CA LEU A 36 9.46 -6.67 -0.61
C LEU A 36 10.28 -7.71 0.18
N GLN A 37 9.64 -8.77 0.67
CA GLN A 37 10.33 -9.88 1.34
C GLN A 37 11.34 -10.58 0.43
N ARG A 38 11.00 -10.77 -0.85
CA ARG A 38 11.96 -11.31 -1.85
C ARG A 38 13.16 -10.39 -2.08
N LEU A 39 13.00 -9.09 -1.86
CA LEU A 39 14.09 -8.10 -1.89
C LEU A 39 14.89 -8.03 -0.56
N GLY A 40 14.51 -8.82 0.43
CA GLY A 40 15.18 -8.89 1.73
C GLY A 40 14.68 -7.89 2.77
N GLU A 41 13.52 -7.27 2.51
CA GLU A 41 12.88 -6.36 3.47
C GLU A 41 12.07 -7.13 4.51
N GLU A 42 12.03 -6.62 5.73
CA GLU A 42 11.16 -7.14 6.79
C GLU A 42 9.77 -6.52 6.67
N VAL A 43 8.74 -7.36 6.57
CA VAL A 43 7.34 -6.93 6.39
C VAL A 43 6.48 -7.42 7.52
N GLU A 44 5.74 -6.48 8.14
CA GLU A 44 4.67 -6.73 9.11
C GLU A 44 3.33 -6.35 8.49
N TYR A 45 2.30 -7.18 8.66
CA TYR A 45 0.95 -6.87 8.21
C TYR A 45 0.06 -6.49 9.39
N PHE A 46 -0.70 -5.42 9.22
CA PHE A 46 -1.84 -5.14 10.08
C PHE A 46 -3.13 -5.48 9.31
N ASP A 47 -3.81 -6.53 9.74
CA ASP A 47 -5.08 -6.96 9.16
C ASP A 47 -6.24 -6.39 9.99
N VAL A 48 -6.89 -5.35 9.45
CA VAL A 48 -7.99 -4.66 10.13
C VAL A 48 -9.23 -5.55 10.32
N LYS A 49 -9.46 -6.49 9.41
CA LYS A 49 -10.59 -7.42 9.51
C LYS A 49 -10.43 -8.40 10.66
N GLN A 50 -9.20 -8.83 10.92
CA GLN A 50 -8.91 -9.76 12.01
C GLN A 50 -8.79 -9.05 13.37
N SER A 51 -8.12 -7.91 13.39
CA SER A 51 -7.74 -7.23 14.62
C SER A 51 -8.69 -6.10 15.04
N GLY A 52 -9.45 -5.55 14.07
CA GLY A 52 -10.24 -4.33 14.24
C GLY A 52 -9.38 -3.06 14.28
N GLU A 53 -9.96 -1.91 13.92
CA GLU A 53 -9.25 -0.63 13.86
C GLU A 53 -8.63 -0.24 15.22
N ALA A 54 -9.31 -0.53 16.33
CA ALA A 54 -8.83 -0.19 17.67
C ALA A 54 -7.48 -0.83 18.01
N ALA A 55 -7.17 -2.00 17.44
CA ALA A 55 -5.89 -2.68 17.66
C ALA A 55 -4.71 -1.92 17.06
N LEU A 56 -4.95 -1.02 16.10
CA LEU A 56 -3.90 -0.18 15.53
C LEU A 56 -3.26 0.76 16.58
N ALA A 57 -3.98 1.06 17.67
CA ALA A 57 -3.42 1.84 18.78
C ALA A 57 -2.19 1.19 19.44
N ALA A 58 -2.04 -0.14 19.38
CA ALA A 58 -0.87 -0.85 19.89
C ALA A 58 0.42 -0.57 19.08
N TYR A 59 0.28 0.06 17.93
CA TYR A 59 1.41 0.48 17.08
C TYR A 59 1.92 1.88 17.42
N ALA A 60 1.20 2.61 18.28
CA ALA A 60 1.62 3.94 18.75
C ALA A 60 3.01 3.89 19.39
N GLY A 61 3.87 4.84 19.01
CA GLY A 61 5.26 4.92 19.47
C GLY A 61 6.25 4.04 18.69
N LYS A 62 5.78 3.05 17.93
CA LYS A 62 6.63 2.23 17.07
C LYS A 62 7.17 3.04 15.88
N THR A 63 8.34 2.64 15.40
CA THR A 63 9.00 3.25 14.23
C THR A 63 9.12 2.21 13.13
N TYR A 64 8.69 2.59 11.94
CA TYR A 64 8.74 1.76 10.73
C TYR A 64 9.58 2.44 9.65
N GLN A 65 10.19 1.64 8.79
CA GLN A 65 10.87 2.12 7.58
C GLN A 65 9.87 2.78 6.63
N ALA A 66 8.68 2.19 6.51
CA ALA A 66 7.53 2.76 5.83
C ALA A 66 6.23 2.17 6.41
N VAL A 67 5.14 2.93 6.30
CA VAL A 67 3.78 2.45 6.58
C VAL A 67 2.99 2.56 5.28
N ILE A 68 2.51 1.45 4.76
CA ILE A 68 1.88 1.38 3.44
C ILE A 68 0.39 1.09 3.60
N GLY A 69 -0.43 1.88 2.92
CA GLY A 69 -1.88 1.68 2.83
C GLY A 69 -2.36 1.86 1.40
N PHE A 70 -3.59 1.43 1.16
CA PHE A 70 -4.23 1.45 -0.15
C PHE A 70 -5.53 2.24 -0.07
N GLN A 71 -5.82 3.06 -1.08
CA GLN A 71 -7.04 3.86 -1.18
C GLN A 71 -7.32 4.73 0.06
N SER A 72 -6.26 5.23 0.71
CA SER A 72 -6.33 6.13 1.87
C SER A 72 -6.93 5.53 3.14
N TYR A 73 -7.25 4.24 3.16
CA TYR A 73 -7.82 3.60 4.35
C TYR A 73 -6.82 3.57 5.51
N LEU A 74 -7.36 3.69 6.73
CA LEU A 74 -6.66 3.68 8.01
C LEU A 74 -5.73 4.88 8.26
N PHE A 75 -5.46 5.73 7.27
CA PHE A 75 -4.60 6.91 7.48
C PHE A 75 -5.32 8.09 8.13
N ASP A 76 -6.65 8.12 8.14
CA ASP A 76 -7.45 9.22 8.69
C ASP A 76 -8.11 8.92 10.04
N ILE A 77 -7.65 7.90 10.76
CA ILE A 77 -8.17 7.57 12.09
C ILE A 77 -7.82 8.69 13.07
N TYR A 78 -8.86 9.40 13.52
CA TYR A 78 -8.74 10.50 14.46
C TYR A 78 -9.06 10.03 15.88
N LEU A 79 -8.24 10.44 16.84
CA LEU A 79 -8.41 10.16 18.27
C LEU A 79 -9.00 11.40 18.96
N PRO A 80 -10.32 11.50 19.12
CA PRO A 80 -10.98 12.76 19.52
C PRO A 80 -10.60 13.19 20.94
N LYS A 81 -10.33 12.25 21.85
CA LYS A 81 -9.91 12.56 23.23
C LYS A 81 -8.50 13.16 23.30
N ALA A 82 -7.64 12.80 22.35
CA ALA A 82 -6.27 13.29 22.29
C ALA A 82 -6.09 14.46 21.32
N GLY A 83 -7.07 14.70 20.43
CA GLY A 83 -7.00 15.78 19.44
C GLY A 83 -6.00 15.53 18.31
N ILE A 84 -5.58 14.28 18.07
CA ILE A 84 -4.54 13.90 17.12
C ILE A 84 -4.99 12.74 16.23
N TYR A 85 -4.33 12.57 15.09
CA TYR A 85 -4.48 11.37 14.27
C TYR A 85 -3.61 10.24 14.80
N LEU A 86 -4.11 9.02 14.74
CA LEU A 86 -3.36 7.83 15.18
C LEU A 86 -1.99 7.74 14.48
N HIS A 87 -1.94 8.08 13.21
CA HIS A 87 -0.69 8.05 12.42
C HIS A 87 0.34 9.09 12.81
N ASP A 88 -0.02 10.09 13.58
CA ASP A 88 0.97 11.00 14.19
C ASP A 88 1.78 10.28 15.27
N LEU A 89 1.21 9.21 15.85
CA LEU A 89 1.87 8.37 16.87
C LEU A 89 2.69 7.22 16.27
N ILE A 90 2.41 6.80 15.04
CA ILE A 90 3.16 5.76 14.34
C ILE A 90 4.24 6.43 13.50
N LYS A 91 5.51 6.23 13.84
CA LYS A 91 6.63 6.92 13.20
C LYS A 91 7.01 6.26 11.87
N GLY A 92 7.54 7.06 10.95
CA GLY A 92 7.95 6.66 9.61
C GLY A 92 7.10 7.28 8.49
N PRO A 93 7.60 7.31 7.26
CA PRO A 93 6.87 7.82 6.11
C PRO A 93 5.63 6.95 5.84
N LYS A 94 4.52 7.59 5.49
CA LYS A 94 3.28 6.93 5.10
C LYS A 94 3.17 6.97 3.59
N ILE A 95 2.89 5.84 2.96
CA ILE A 95 2.75 5.71 1.52
C ILE A 95 1.35 5.19 1.22
N ASN A 96 0.56 6.03 0.58
CA ASN A 96 -0.79 5.69 0.13
C ASN A 96 -0.79 5.31 -1.35
N PHE A 97 -1.14 4.08 -1.68
CA PHE A 97 -1.39 3.67 -3.07
C PHE A 97 -2.82 4.05 -3.46
N GLN A 98 -2.94 5.02 -4.37
CA GLN A 98 -4.21 5.58 -4.82
C GLN A 98 -4.52 5.11 -6.24
N PHE A 99 -5.57 4.32 -6.41
CA PHE A 99 -6.01 3.78 -7.70
C PHE A 99 -7.19 4.54 -8.29
N ASP A 100 -8.17 4.93 -7.46
CA ASP A 100 -9.31 5.72 -7.90
C ASP A 100 -8.98 7.21 -7.95
N HIS A 101 -9.82 7.98 -8.66
CA HIS A 101 -9.64 9.42 -8.74
C HIS A 101 -9.66 10.05 -7.33
N PRO A 102 -8.67 10.89 -6.97
CA PRO A 102 -8.49 11.42 -5.61
C PRO A 102 -9.69 12.22 -5.06
N ILE A 103 -10.56 12.72 -5.95
CA ILE A 103 -11.77 13.46 -5.54
C ILE A 103 -12.72 12.58 -4.73
N TRP A 104 -12.79 11.28 -5.02
CA TRP A 104 -13.63 10.34 -4.29
C TRP A 104 -13.13 10.10 -2.87
N MET A 105 -11.81 10.28 -2.67
CA MET A 105 -11.14 10.13 -1.39
C MET A 105 -10.91 11.47 -0.67
N LYS A 106 -11.63 12.53 -1.05
CA LYS A 106 -11.44 13.88 -0.50
C LYS A 106 -11.38 13.91 1.02
N ASN A 107 -12.33 13.24 1.68
CA ASN A 107 -12.42 13.26 3.14
C ASN A 107 -11.21 12.59 3.81
N HIS A 108 -10.66 11.54 3.20
CA HIS A 108 -9.45 10.89 3.67
C HIS A 108 -8.23 11.80 3.46
N TYR A 109 -8.06 12.37 2.27
CA TYR A 109 -6.94 13.25 1.95
C TYR A 109 -6.85 14.49 2.86
N ILE A 110 -7.99 15.09 3.19
CA ILE A 110 -8.04 16.26 4.09
C ILE A 110 -7.58 15.89 5.51
N ARG A 111 -7.76 14.64 5.91
CA ARG A 111 -7.46 14.13 7.25
C ARG A 111 -6.17 13.33 7.32
N MET A 112 -5.50 13.08 6.21
CA MET A 112 -4.22 12.36 6.21
C MET A 112 -3.19 13.08 7.08
N PRO A 113 -2.33 12.33 7.77
CA PRO A 113 -1.24 12.90 8.55
C PRO A 113 -0.26 13.64 7.63
N GLU A 114 0.47 14.56 8.23
CA GLU A 114 1.65 15.14 7.58
C GLU A 114 2.67 14.02 7.27
N HIS A 115 3.51 14.22 6.26
CA HIS A 115 4.47 13.21 5.79
C HIS A 115 3.83 11.95 5.15
N CYS A 116 2.59 12.05 4.68
CA CYS A 116 1.99 11.05 3.82
C CYS A 116 2.35 11.34 2.35
N TYR A 117 2.83 10.33 1.65
CA TYR A 117 3.10 10.36 0.22
C TYR A 117 2.01 9.58 -0.50
N SER A 118 1.61 10.03 -1.68
CA SER A 118 0.63 9.34 -2.50
C SER A 118 1.28 8.80 -3.77
N ALA A 119 1.12 7.50 -4.02
CA ALA A 119 1.56 6.84 -5.24
C ALA A 119 0.34 6.50 -6.09
N THR A 120 0.31 6.94 -7.34
CA THR A 120 -0.81 6.72 -8.26
C THR A 120 -0.32 6.33 -9.65
N HIS A 121 -1.20 5.71 -10.44
CA HIS A 121 -0.88 5.27 -11.80
C HIS A 121 -1.18 6.33 -12.88
N ASP A 122 -1.82 7.44 -12.50
CA ASP A 122 -2.24 8.49 -13.44
C ASP A 122 -1.58 9.85 -13.09
N ARG A 123 -1.00 10.48 -14.11
CA ARG A 123 -0.35 11.80 -13.97
C ARG A 123 -1.33 12.89 -13.56
N ASN A 124 -2.58 12.81 -14.04
CA ASN A 124 -3.59 13.80 -13.67
C ASN A 124 -4.00 13.64 -12.22
N TYR A 125 -4.01 12.40 -11.69
CA TYR A 125 -4.26 12.16 -10.27
C TYR A 125 -3.15 12.72 -9.40
N ALA A 126 -1.89 12.51 -9.77
CA ALA A 126 -0.76 13.09 -9.07
C ALA A 126 -0.85 14.62 -9.04
N ALA A 127 -1.06 15.25 -10.21
CA ALA A 127 -1.22 16.70 -10.32
C ALA A 127 -2.44 17.23 -9.53
N PHE A 128 -3.54 16.47 -9.51
CA PHE A 128 -4.72 16.81 -8.72
C PHE A 128 -4.41 16.78 -7.22
N ILE A 129 -3.71 15.75 -6.75
CA ILE A 129 -3.31 15.61 -5.34
C ILE A 129 -2.45 16.79 -4.93
N GLU A 130 -1.40 17.10 -5.68
CA GLU A 130 -0.49 18.22 -5.39
C GLU A 130 -1.21 19.57 -5.37
N LYS A 131 -2.15 19.76 -6.27
CA LYS A 131 -2.90 21.03 -6.37
C LYS A 131 -3.90 21.23 -5.25
N TYR A 132 -4.62 20.17 -4.87
CA TYR A 132 -5.81 20.31 -4.00
C TYR A 132 -5.60 19.78 -2.57
N TYR A 133 -4.53 19.03 -2.33
CA TYR A 133 -4.22 18.46 -1.02
C TYR A 133 -2.81 18.83 -0.54
N PRO A 134 -2.57 20.11 -0.21
CA PRO A 134 -1.22 20.63 0.09
C PRO A 134 -0.59 20.05 1.36
N ARG A 135 -1.34 19.30 2.16
CA ARG A 135 -0.80 18.58 3.34
C ARG A 135 -0.05 17.31 2.95
N ILE A 136 -0.30 16.76 1.77
CA ILE A 136 0.41 15.58 1.29
C ILE A 136 1.86 15.98 0.99
N ALA A 137 2.81 15.22 1.53
CA ALA A 137 4.24 15.52 1.41
C ALA A 137 4.77 15.41 -0.03
N GLY A 138 4.06 14.69 -0.88
CA GLY A 138 4.35 14.57 -2.30
C GLY A 138 3.52 13.52 -2.98
N SER A 139 3.50 13.54 -4.30
CA SER A 139 2.90 12.49 -5.11
C SER A 139 3.92 11.89 -6.08
N SER A 140 3.73 10.64 -6.40
CA SER A 140 4.58 9.91 -7.36
C SER A 140 3.72 9.07 -8.29
N ILE A 141 4.22 8.90 -9.52
CA ILE A 141 3.59 8.01 -10.48
C ILE A 141 4.26 6.66 -10.37
N ILE A 142 3.43 5.63 -10.16
CA ILE A 142 3.84 4.24 -10.23
C ILE A 142 3.28 3.64 -11.53
N PHE A 143 4.10 2.85 -12.21
CA PHE A 143 3.59 2.06 -13.32
C PHE A 143 2.84 0.85 -12.76
N PRO A 144 1.69 0.48 -13.35
CA PRO A 144 1.05 -0.78 -13.00
C PRO A 144 2.04 -1.91 -13.23
N GLY A 145 2.34 -2.65 -12.18
CA GLY A 145 3.18 -3.83 -12.24
C GLY A 145 2.48 -4.98 -12.98
N GLY A 146 3.23 -5.99 -13.37
CA GLY A 146 2.67 -7.24 -13.82
C GLY A 146 2.07 -8.02 -12.64
N CYS A 147 1.10 -8.88 -12.92
CA CYS A 147 0.67 -9.89 -11.96
C CYS A 147 1.51 -11.18 -12.14
N GLU A 148 1.68 -11.93 -11.07
CA GLU A 148 2.25 -13.27 -11.16
C GLU A 148 1.31 -14.17 -11.99
N LYS A 149 1.89 -15.02 -12.84
CA LYS A 149 1.09 -16.05 -13.52
C LYS A 149 0.47 -16.96 -12.49
N ALA A 150 -0.83 -17.22 -12.60
CA ALA A 150 -1.48 -18.21 -11.76
C ALA A 150 -0.74 -19.55 -11.88
N ALA A 151 -0.48 -20.20 -10.77
CA ALA A 151 0.31 -21.43 -10.70
C ALA A 151 -0.19 -22.60 -11.58
N GLY A 152 -1.38 -22.47 -12.19
CA GLY A 152 -1.95 -23.47 -13.12
C GLY A 152 -1.68 -23.22 -14.61
N GLU A 153 -1.18 -22.05 -15.00
CA GLU A 153 -0.99 -21.74 -16.44
C GLU A 153 0.25 -22.37 -17.04
N ASN A 154 1.29 -22.59 -16.24
CA ASN A 154 2.50 -23.29 -16.71
C ASN A 154 2.22 -24.76 -17.07
N GLY A 155 1.35 -25.43 -16.32
CA GLY A 155 0.96 -26.82 -16.62
C GLY A 155 0.13 -26.97 -17.89
N LYS A 156 -0.70 -25.97 -18.24
CA LYS A 156 -1.48 -26.01 -19.48
C LYS A 156 -0.63 -25.72 -20.71
N GLN A 157 0.31 -24.79 -20.65
CA GLN A 157 1.21 -24.49 -21.77
C GLN A 157 2.22 -25.61 -22.05
N GLU A 158 2.68 -26.30 -21.01
CA GLU A 158 3.53 -27.49 -21.18
C GLU A 158 2.75 -28.67 -21.75
N ALA A 159 1.51 -28.90 -21.31
CA ALA A 159 0.65 -29.91 -21.88
C ALA A 159 0.28 -29.64 -23.36
N GLU A 160 0.01 -28.38 -23.73
CA GLU A 160 -0.24 -28.01 -25.13
C GLU A 160 1.00 -28.09 -26.01
N ARG A 161 2.20 -27.79 -25.48
CA ARG A 161 3.46 -28.00 -26.19
C ARG A 161 3.74 -29.46 -26.44
N ASN A 162 3.50 -30.33 -25.48
CA ASN A 162 3.72 -31.76 -25.58
C ASN A 162 2.72 -32.43 -26.55
N LEU A 163 1.49 -31.90 -26.62
CA LEU A 163 0.48 -32.36 -27.59
C LEU A 163 0.81 -31.94 -29.04
N ARG A 164 1.48 -30.80 -29.24
CA ARG A 164 1.90 -30.34 -30.57
C ARG A 164 3.24 -30.90 -31.03
N GLY A 165 4.07 -31.37 -30.11
CA GLY A 165 5.38 -31.97 -30.42
C GLY A 165 5.37 -33.47 -30.67
N GLY A 166 4.23 -34.15 -30.50
CA GLY A 166 4.10 -35.60 -30.67
C GLY A 166 3.54 -36.08 -32.03
N ALA A 167 3.40 -35.18 -33.03
CA ALA A 167 2.96 -35.51 -34.37
C ALA A 167 4.10 -35.20 -35.37
N GLY A 168 5.13 -36.06 -35.36
CA GLY A 168 6.25 -36.06 -36.29
C GLY A 168 6.81 -37.47 -36.43
#